data_8cd427f7ce78151c8068c07a8747e615
#
_entry.id   8cd427f7ce78151c8068c07a8747e615
#
_cell.length_a   1.000
_cell.length_b   1.000
_cell.length_c   1.000
_cell.angle_alpha   90.00
_cell.angle_beta   90.00
_cell.angle_gamma   90.00
#
_symmetry.space_group_name_H-M   'P 1'
#
loop_
_entity.id
_entity.type
_entity.pdbx_description
1 polymer ?
#
loop_
_entity_poly.entity_id
_entity_poly.type
_entity_poly.pdbx_seq_one_letter_code
_entity_poly.pdbx_strand_id
1 'polypeptide(L)'
;MRRAARLASIGALAVAGTVGAQEVAGGRGACEGRIVSDIVIRAQGPSFGGVFARSGLMSALVSGLHVTTSPEVVRRFLLLEKNKPCTSTLRSDSERILRGQPFLAGASVTTLDDGNGGVRVEVVTIDEISLVASAAVTQRSPYLNALGLGSSNVRWMGIFAAAEWRDGGFYRDAWRATAVNYQLLGRPIQLGFDGERRRLGGGWSSELRHPFLTDVQRIAWRAAVGARRDYYTFSWTNTVRPAVPLTRKFGDIGVVLRVGEPGRLSLFGASLSREESTPSADIVVVTDSGLVPKPGTALTERYTERRAARLNFLWGVRNVGFKRVEGFDALTGQQDVRTGFQLGGLFGRSLSVLGTHDDDILVSTDIYAGVGTSRSFAAVQLLGEGRRSYDDNRWDDILTSGRAAWYFKPHPRHTAIVSGEWSGGWRQRAPFQLNLGEPRGGLRGYSQAVQPGGQRAITRIEERWVLGNVRGNADAGVALLAEAGRMWAGDVPFGVTTPVRYAVGTSLLAALPPGSKRLWRLDLMMPLDRASGARLELQLRTEDRTRMFWREPRDVQRSRALSLPQRIFQWP
;
A
#
# COMPACT_ATOMS: atom_id res chain seq x y z
N MET A 1 -64.65 -15.80 36.05
CA MET A 1 -63.88 -15.60 37.29
C MET A 1 -62.52 -15.04 36.94
N ARG A 2 -62.24 -13.85 37.40
CA ARG A 2 -61.06 -13.03 37.17
C ARG A 2 -59.83 -13.60 37.88
N ARG A 3 -58.64 -13.55 37.30
CA ARG A 3 -57.40 -13.23 37.99
C ARG A 3 -56.39 -12.62 37.01
N ALA A 4 -56.09 -11.37 37.24
CA ALA A 4 -55.04 -10.58 36.63
C ALA A 4 -53.67 -10.98 37.24
N ALA A 5 -52.65 -11.18 36.42
CA ALA A 5 -51.29 -11.25 36.85
C ALA A 5 -50.55 -10.00 36.39
N ARG A 6 -50.08 -9.24 37.35
CA ARG A 6 -49.27 -8.02 37.19
C ARG A 6 -47.85 -8.45 36.77
N LEU A 7 -47.37 -7.95 35.65
CA LEU A 7 -45.97 -7.97 35.28
C LEU A 7 -45.30 -6.71 35.90
N ALA A 8 -44.38 -6.97 36.83
CA ALA A 8 -43.54 -5.96 37.41
C ALA A 8 -42.39 -5.67 36.43
N SER A 9 -42.34 -4.47 35.91
CA SER A 9 -41.23 -3.91 35.13
C SER A 9 -40.09 -3.55 36.10
N ILE A 10 -39.01 -4.32 36.05
CA ILE A 10 -37.74 -3.98 36.65
C ILE A 10 -36.97 -3.13 35.64
N GLY A 11 -36.98 -1.81 35.87
CA GLY A 11 -36.12 -0.86 35.18
C GLY A 11 -34.69 -1.00 35.70
N ALA A 12 -33.83 -1.63 34.91
CA ALA A 12 -32.39 -1.56 35.13
C ALA A 12 -31.88 -0.25 34.51
N LEU A 13 -31.61 0.74 35.33
CA LEU A 13 -30.81 1.90 34.96
C LEU A 13 -29.38 1.41 34.68
N ALA A 14 -29.05 1.23 33.43
CA ALA A 14 -27.67 1.13 33.01
C ALA A 14 -27.05 2.54 33.05
N VAL A 15 -26.34 2.84 34.11
CA VAL A 15 -25.41 3.96 34.17
C VAL A 15 -24.26 3.63 33.21
N ALA A 16 -24.39 4.10 31.99
CA ALA A 16 -23.27 4.14 31.05
C ALA A 16 -22.31 5.21 31.60
N GLY A 17 -21.28 4.75 32.31
CA GLY A 17 -20.12 5.56 32.63
C GLY A 17 -19.43 5.94 31.32
N THR A 18 -19.80 7.07 30.77
CA THR A 18 -18.98 7.80 29.81
C THR A 18 -17.72 8.20 30.59
N VAL A 19 -16.61 7.53 30.31
CA VAL A 19 -15.30 8.10 30.61
C VAL A 19 -15.19 9.33 29.73
N GLY A 20 -15.73 10.43 30.23
CA GLY A 20 -15.52 11.75 29.67
C GLY A 20 -14.03 12.01 29.73
N ALA A 21 -13.40 12.14 28.57
CA ALA A 21 -12.19 12.91 28.49
C ALA A 21 -12.51 14.25 29.15
N GLN A 22 -11.94 14.51 30.32
CA GLN A 22 -12.00 15.83 30.92
C GLN A 22 -11.44 16.81 29.90
N GLU A 23 -12.33 17.49 29.18
CA GLU A 23 -12.01 18.72 28.48
C GLU A 23 -11.53 19.68 29.57
N VAL A 24 -10.21 19.82 29.67
CA VAL A 24 -9.62 20.95 30.35
C VAL A 24 -10.17 22.19 29.66
N ALA A 25 -10.98 22.96 30.36
CA ALA A 25 -11.59 24.20 29.91
C ALA A 25 -10.53 25.30 29.71
N GLY A 26 -9.64 25.07 28.75
CA GLY A 26 -8.82 26.10 28.16
C GLY A 26 -9.41 26.38 26.78
N GLY A 27 -9.87 27.60 26.52
CA GLY A 27 -10.43 27.99 25.23
C GLY A 27 -9.48 27.57 24.11
N ARG A 28 -10.04 26.99 23.03
CA ARG A 28 -9.25 26.67 21.82
C ARG A 28 -8.58 27.95 21.34
N GLY A 29 -7.27 28.09 21.57
CA GLY A 29 -6.51 29.26 21.16
C GLY A 29 -6.40 29.31 19.65
N ALA A 30 -6.68 30.45 19.05
CA ALA A 30 -6.40 30.67 17.64
C ALA A 30 -4.88 30.53 17.40
N CYS A 31 -4.50 29.71 16.43
CA CYS A 31 -3.10 29.41 16.12
C CYS A 31 -2.40 30.55 15.35
N GLU A 32 -3.14 31.34 14.61
CA GLU A 32 -2.61 32.26 13.59
C GLU A 32 -1.65 33.32 14.14
N GLY A 33 -0.37 33.18 13.81
CA GLY A 33 0.70 34.12 14.13
C GLY A 33 1.19 34.11 15.59
N ARG A 34 0.49 33.41 16.48
CA ARG A 34 0.87 33.32 17.90
C ARG A 34 2.09 32.42 18.08
N ILE A 35 2.95 32.76 19.04
CA ILE A 35 4.16 31.98 19.31
C ILE A 35 3.82 30.71 20.08
N VAL A 36 4.39 29.58 19.65
CA VAL A 36 4.29 28.31 20.39
C VAL A 36 5.14 28.39 21.66
N SER A 37 4.51 28.47 22.81
CA SER A 37 5.19 28.55 24.11
C SER A 37 5.71 27.18 24.56
N ASP A 38 4.94 26.10 24.30
CA ASP A 38 5.33 24.75 24.67
C ASP A 38 4.63 23.69 23.81
N ILE A 39 5.23 22.48 23.72
CA ILE A 39 4.69 21.33 23.00
C ILE A 39 4.66 20.13 23.94
N VAL A 40 3.45 19.73 24.32
CA VAL A 40 3.19 18.57 25.18
C VAL A 40 2.75 17.39 24.32
N ILE A 41 3.47 16.27 24.41
CA ILE A 41 3.17 15.05 23.64
C ILE A 41 2.69 13.98 24.62
N ARG A 42 1.49 13.46 24.37
CA ARG A 42 0.88 12.35 25.10
C ARG A 42 0.72 11.16 24.15
N ALA A 43 1.72 10.28 24.15
CA ALA A 43 1.66 9.03 23.42
C ALA A 43 0.91 7.99 24.26
N GLN A 44 -0.13 7.40 23.67
CA GLN A 44 -0.98 6.40 24.31
C GLN A 44 -0.86 5.08 23.57
N GLY A 45 -0.64 3.99 24.31
CA GLY A 45 -0.76 2.65 23.79
C GLY A 45 -2.21 2.29 23.46
N PRO A 46 -2.47 1.25 22.62
CA PRO A 46 -3.81 0.75 22.44
C PRO A 46 -4.37 0.27 23.78
N SER A 47 -5.50 0.80 24.19
CA SER A 47 -6.20 0.35 25.38
C SER A 47 -7.03 -0.89 25.06
N PHE A 48 -6.81 -1.98 25.82
CA PHE A 48 -7.63 -3.19 25.76
C PHE A 48 -8.39 -3.34 27.08
N GLY A 49 -9.71 -3.47 26.98
CA GLY A 49 -10.60 -3.69 28.13
C GLY A 49 -11.14 -5.12 28.21
N GLY A 50 -11.71 -5.52 29.34
CA GLY A 50 -12.55 -6.70 29.47
C GLY A 50 -11.82 -8.06 29.37
N VAL A 51 -12.31 -8.94 28.49
CA VAL A 51 -11.86 -10.36 28.41
C VAL A 51 -10.42 -10.50 27.92
N PHE A 52 -9.94 -9.61 27.06
CA PHE A 52 -8.55 -9.63 26.57
C PHE A 52 -7.55 -9.31 27.70
N ALA A 53 -7.91 -8.44 28.61
CA ALA A 53 -7.09 -8.14 29.79
C ALA A 53 -7.05 -9.33 30.79
N ARG A 54 -8.04 -10.22 30.76
CA ARG A 54 -8.15 -11.38 31.64
C ARG A 54 -7.56 -12.68 31.09
N SER A 55 -7.38 -12.77 29.76
CA SER A 55 -6.72 -13.94 29.15
C SER A 55 -5.21 -13.75 29.21
N GLY A 56 -4.53 -14.43 30.12
CA GLY A 56 -3.09 -14.30 30.35
C GLY A 56 -2.23 -14.46 29.10
N LEU A 57 -2.64 -15.35 28.17
CA LEU A 57 -1.93 -15.57 26.90
C LEU A 57 -2.05 -14.37 25.94
N MET A 58 -3.25 -13.82 25.79
CA MET A 58 -3.48 -12.67 24.90
C MET A 58 -2.93 -11.38 25.51
N SER A 59 -3.05 -11.22 26.83
CA SER A 59 -2.43 -10.11 27.55
C SER A 59 -0.91 -10.14 27.44
N ALA A 60 -0.27 -11.30 27.59
CA ALA A 60 1.17 -11.46 27.43
C ALA A 60 1.63 -11.23 25.97
N LEU A 61 0.86 -11.70 24.97
CA LEU A 61 1.12 -11.43 23.54
C LEU A 61 1.01 -9.94 23.22
N VAL A 62 -0.02 -9.28 23.69
CA VAL A 62 -0.25 -7.87 23.41
C VAL A 62 0.71 -6.98 24.22
N SER A 63 0.92 -7.23 25.50
CA SER A 63 1.84 -6.44 26.33
C SER A 63 3.31 -6.69 25.98
N GLY A 64 3.67 -7.92 25.60
CA GLY A 64 5.02 -8.26 25.14
C GLY A 64 5.37 -7.75 23.74
N LEU A 65 4.35 -7.52 22.90
CA LEU A 65 4.51 -7.05 21.51
C LEU A 65 4.15 -5.58 21.33
N HIS A 66 3.55 -4.96 22.34
CA HIS A 66 3.16 -3.56 22.28
C HIS A 66 4.16 -2.67 23.00
N VAL A 67 4.64 -1.69 22.27
CA VAL A 67 5.54 -0.67 22.78
C VAL A 67 5.01 0.69 22.34
N THR A 68 4.81 1.60 23.29
CA THR A 68 4.35 2.96 23.01
C THR A 68 5.41 3.74 22.25
N THR A 69 5.02 4.41 21.18
CA THR A 69 5.91 5.24 20.36
C THR A 69 6.56 6.35 21.22
N SER A 70 7.86 6.50 21.12
CA SER A 70 8.59 7.53 21.84
C SER A 70 8.08 8.94 21.51
N PRO A 71 7.87 9.81 22.52
CA PRO A 71 7.52 11.21 22.28
C PRO A 71 8.50 11.94 21.35
N GLU A 72 9.78 11.55 21.35
CA GLU A 72 10.77 12.12 20.44
C GLU A 72 10.50 11.74 18.98
N VAL A 73 10.08 10.50 18.71
CA VAL A 73 9.69 10.06 17.36
C VAL A 73 8.49 10.85 16.88
N VAL A 74 7.49 11.08 17.75
CA VAL A 74 6.32 11.91 17.43
C VAL A 74 6.74 13.35 17.14
N ARG A 75 7.59 13.93 18.00
CA ARG A 75 8.06 15.32 17.87
C ARG A 75 8.73 15.59 16.53
N ARG A 76 9.52 14.66 16.01
CA ARG A 76 10.24 14.79 14.74
C ARG A 76 9.33 14.83 13.50
N PHE A 77 8.06 14.44 13.63
CA PHE A 77 7.06 14.56 12.58
C PHE A 77 6.22 15.84 12.66
N LEU A 78 6.38 16.62 13.74
CA LEU A 78 5.69 17.90 13.88
C LEU A 78 6.38 18.97 13.01
N LEU A 79 5.58 19.82 12.41
CA LEU A 79 6.03 21.03 11.72
C LEU A 79 6.01 22.25 12.65
N LEU A 80 5.41 22.12 13.83
CA LEU A 80 5.35 23.11 14.88
C LEU A 80 6.59 23.01 15.73
N GLU A 81 7.23 24.15 16.00
CA GLU A 81 8.43 24.25 16.82
C GLU A 81 8.22 25.25 17.94
N LYS A 82 8.84 25.00 19.11
CA LYS A 82 8.83 25.93 20.23
C LYS A 82 9.49 27.26 19.84
N ASN A 83 8.94 28.36 20.29
CA ASN A 83 9.35 29.74 19.98
C ASN A 83 9.21 30.16 18.51
N LYS A 84 8.43 29.40 17.73
CA LYS A 84 8.09 29.74 16.32
C LYS A 84 6.61 30.10 16.21
N PRO A 85 6.25 30.88 15.16
CA PRO A 85 4.85 31.20 14.91
C PRO A 85 4.04 29.94 14.57
N CYS A 86 2.85 29.86 15.12
CA CYS A 86 1.85 28.85 14.81
C CYS A 86 0.99 29.29 13.63
N THR A 87 0.71 28.38 12.70
CA THR A 87 -0.32 28.56 11.67
C THR A 87 -1.26 27.36 11.63
N SER A 88 -2.49 27.58 11.21
CA SER A 88 -3.49 26.50 11.05
C SER A 88 -3.00 25.44 10.06
N THR A 89 -2.26 25.83 9.03
CA THR A 89 -1.66 24.92 8.05
C THR A 89 -0.60 24.02 8.71
N LEU A 90 0.35 24.58 9.46
CA LEU A 90 1.38 23.77 10.15
C LEU A 90 0.76 22.80 11.15
N ARG A 91 -0.28 23.24 11.88
CA ARG A 91 -1.02 22.40 12.82
C ARG A 91 -1.72 21.24 12.10
N SER A 92 -2.52 21.53 11.07
CA SER A 92 -3.28 20.52 10.34
C SER A 92 -2.40 19.55 9.58
N ASP A 93 -1.30 20.03 8.99
CA ASP A 93 -0.32 19.19 8.31
C ASP A 93 0.45 18.31 9.30
N SER A 94 0.84 18.83 10.48
CA SER A 94 1.45 18.02 11.55
C SER A 94 0.53 16.86 11.95
N GLU A 95 -0.74 17.14 12.16
CA GLU A 95 -1.74 16.14 12.50
C GLU A 95 -1.90 15.10 11.37
N ARG A 96 -1.96 15.54 10.11
CA ARG A 96 -2.05 14.67 8.94
C ARG A 96 -0.80 13.81 8.76
N ILE A 97 0.40 14.37 8.94
CA ILE A 97 1.67 13.62 8.88
C ILE A 97 1.69 12.52 9.93
N LEU A 98 1.29 12.83 11.16
CA LEU A 98 1.21 11.85 12.24
C LEU A 98 0.18 10.77 11.93
N ARG A 99 -1.04 11.14 11.51
CA ARG A 99 -2.05 10.15 11.07
C ARG A 99 -1.59 9.30 9.90
N GLY A 100 -0.73 9.81 9.05
CA GLY A 100 -0.12 9.08 7.94
C GLY A 100 0.97 8.07 8.38
N GLN A 101 1.38 8.00 9.64
CA GLN A 101 2.38 7.02 10.08
C GLN A 101 1.75 5.64 10.27
N PRO A 102 2.38 4.54 9.77
CA PRO A 102 1.79 3.20 9.81
C PRO A 102 1.78 2.57 11.21
N PHE A 103 2.46 3.19 12.16
CA PHE A 103 2.52 2.76 13.57
C PHE A 103 1.59 3.55 14.49
N LEU A 104 0.84 4.54 13.97
CA LEU A 104 -0.15 5.31 14.71
C LEU A 104 -1.56 5.02 14.22
N ALA A 105 -2.45 4.59 15.09
CA ALA A 105 -3.88 4.40 14.82
C ALA A 105 -4.60 5.75 14.72
N GLY A 106 -4.21 6.71 15.56
CA GLY A 106 -4.79 8.04 15.59
C GLY A 106 -3.79 9.10 16.02
N ALA A 107 -4.05 10.34 15.64
CA ALA A 107 -3.33 11.51 16.10
C ALA A 107 -4.23 12.74 16.07
N SER A 108 -4.10 13.60 17.08
CA SER A 108 -4.71 14.91 17.13
C SER A 108 -3.69 15.95 17.58
N VAL A 109 -3.77 17.13 17.01
CA VAL A 109 -2.93 18.30 17.37
C VAL A 109 -3.86 19.45 17.68
N THR A 110 -3.90 19.84 18.94
CA THR A 110 -4.75 20.93 19.45
C THR A 110 -3.89 22.06 19.96
N THR A 111 -4.39 23.28 19.90
CA THR A 111 -3.76 24.47 20.46
C THR A 111 -4.62 25.02 21.58
N LEU A 112 -3.98 25.30 22.70
CA LEU A 112 -4.59 25.87 23.90
C LEU A 112 -3.96 27.25 24.15
N ASP A 113 -4.72 28.18 24.66
CA ASP A 113 -4.18 29.47 25.11
C ASP A 113 -3.24 29.26 26.30
N ASP A 114 -2.07 29.89 26.30
CA ASP A 114 -1.10 29.80 27.39
C ASP A 114 -1.30 30.88 28.48
N GLY A 115 -2.27 31.77 28.29
CA GLY A 115 -2.55 32.88 29.17
C GLY A 115 -1.61 34.09 29.06
N ASN A 116 -0.54 34.00 28.23
CA ASN A 116 0.48 35.03 28.06
C ASN A 116 0.57 35.54 26.60
N GLY A 117 -0.49 35.30 25.82
CA GLY A 117 -0.52 35.69 24.39
C GLY A 117 0.09 34.66 23.44
N GLY A 118 0.71 33.59 23.93
CA GLY A 118 1.20 32.45 23.18
C GLY A 118 0.19 31.30 23.10
N VAL A 119 0.61 30.20 22.48
CA VAL A 119 -0.19 28.95 22.42
C VAL A 119 0.63 27.75 22.89
N ARG A 120 0.02 26.91 23.70
CA ARG A 120 0.52 25.58 24.01
C ARG A 120 -0.02 24.60 23.00
N VAL A 121 0.84 23.79 22.42
CA VAL A 121 0.45 22.71 21.49
C VAL A 121 0.35 21.41 22.28
N GLU A 122 -0.82 20.77 22.24
CA GLU A 122 -1.03 19.45 22.81
C GLU A 122 -1.19 18.45 21.67
N VAL A 123 -0.32 17.43 21.66
CA VAL A 123 -0.30 16.34 20.70
C VAL A 123 -0.69 15.05 21.41
N VAL A 124 -1.79 14.44 20.97
CA VAL A 124 -2.22 13.13 21.47
C VAL A 124 -2.10 12.14 20.34
N THR A 125 -1.36 11.04 20.56
CA THR A 125 -1.24 9.94 19.60
C THR A 125 -1.73 8.64 20.22
N ILE A 126 -2.35 7.81 19.40
CA ILE A 126 -2.78 6.44 19.75
C ILE A 126 -2.00 5.50 18.85
N ASP A 127 -1.27 4.57 19.44
CA ASP A 127 -0.47 3.62 18.67
C ASP A 127 -1.31 2.53 18.03
N GLU A 128 -0.86 2.05 16.87
CA GLU A 128 -1.32 0.80 16.27
C GLU A 128 -0.79 -0.39 17.06
N ILE A 129 -1.48 -1.54 16.98
CA ILE A 129 -0.88 -2.80 17.41
C ILE A 129 0.38 -3.02 16.57
N SER A 130 1.52 -3.16 17.24
CA SER A 130 2.80 -3.31 16.55
C SER A 130 2.87 -4.56 15.68
N LEU A 131 2.15 -5.63 16.06
CA LEU A 131 2.14 -6.88 15.30
C LEU A 131 1.50 -6.68 13.91
N VAL A 132 2.24 -7.07 12.89
CA VAL A 132 1.75 -7.21 11.51
C VAL A 132 1.77 -8.69 11.17
N ALA A 133 0.61 -9.26 10.86
CA ALA A 133 0.49 -10.66 10.52
C ALA A 133 -0.31 -10.84 9.24
N SER A 134 0.07 -11.82 8.43
CA SER A 134 -0.68 -12.27 7.26
C SER A 134 -0.56 -13.78 7.12
N ALA A 135 -1.63 -14.42 6.68
CA ALA A 135 -1.63 -15.84 6.36
C ALA A 135 -2.52 -16.08 5.14
N ALA A 136 -2.17 -17.07 4.34
CA ALA A 136 -3.00 -17.57 3.27
C ALA A 136 -3.12 -19.10 3.41
N VAL A 137 -4.35 -19.58 3.41
CA VAL A 137 -4.70 -20.99 3.59
C VAL A 137 -5.47 -21.47 2.38
N THR A 138 -5.22 -22.70 1.94
CA THR A 138 -5.94 -23.35 0.85
C THR A 138 -6.57 -24.66 1.30
N GLN A 139 -7.49 -25.19 0.48
CA GLN A 139 -8.17 -26.47 0.76
C GLN A 139 -7.33 -27.72 0.49
N ARG A 140 -6.12 -27.58 -0.07
CA ARG A 140 -5.23 -28.71 -0.36
C ARG A 140 -3.92 -28.57 0.40
N SER A 141 -3.32 -29.70 0.75
CA SER A 141 -1.97 -29.72 1.31
C SER A 141 -0.94 -29.15 0.31
N PRO A 142 -0.01 -28.27 0.75
CA PRO A 142 0.02 -27.74 2.10
C PRO A 142 -1.10 -26.73 2.34
N TYR A 143 -1.83 -26.85 3.43
CA TYR A 143 -2.97 -25.98 3.75
C TYR A 143 -2.55 -24.53 3.99
N LEU A 144 -1.34 -24.31 4.50
CA LEU A 144 -0.76 -22.99 4.73
C LEU A 144 0.20 -22.65 3.59
N ASN A 145 -0.14 -21.61 2.78
CA ASN A 145 0.66 -21.22 1.61
C ASN A 145 1.52 -19.98 1.85
N ALA A 146 1.19 -19.18 2.84
CA ALA A 146 1.99 -18.03 3.21
C ALA A 146 1.78 -17.69 4.67
N LEU A 147 2.83 -17.27 5.32
CA LEU A 147 2.84 -16.72 6.67
C LEU A 147 3.74 -15.51 6.70
N GLY A 148 3.21 -14.37 7.14
CA GLY A 148 3.98 -13.16 7.34
C GLY A 148 3.85 -12.69 8.77
N LEU A 149 4.97 -12.33 9.37
CA LEU A 149 5.03 -11.76 10.71
C LEU A 149 5.97 -10.54 10.72
N GLY A 150 5.64 -9.55 11.50
CA GLY A 150 6.45 -8.35 11.63
C GLY A 150 5.96 -7.40 12.71
N SER A 151 6.68 -6.30 12.82
CA SER A 151 6.34 -5.19 13.68
C SER A 151 6.27 -3.89 12.88
N SER A 152 5.21 -3.11 13.09
CA SER A 152 5.10 -1.77 12.51
C SER A 152 5.93 -0.72 13.25
N ASN A 153 6.41 -1.04 14.48
CA ASN A 153 7.19 -0.13 15.30
C ASN A 153 8.17 -0.91 16.19
N VAL A 154 9.29 -1.32 15.63
CA VAL A 154 10.34 -2.04 16.37
C VAL A 154 10.94 -1.11 17.43
N ARG A 155 10.90 -1.53 18.70
CA ARG A 155 11.48 -0.79 19.84
C ARG A 155 11.10 0.70 19.86
N TRP A 156 9.81 1.06 19.58
CA TRP A 156 9.29 2.44 19.62
C TRP A 156 9.99 3.48 18.75
N MET A 157 10.89 3.04 17.87
CA MET A 157 11.78 3.93 17.09
C MET A 157 11.22 4.35 15.73
N GLY A 158 9.95 4.03 15.41
CA GLY A 158 9.41 4.30 14.07
C GLY A 158 10.06 3.43 12.99
N ILE A 159 10.39 2.17 13.31
CA ILE A 159 10.98 1.20 12.38
C ILE A 159 9.96 0.10 12.10
N PHE A 160 9.64 -0.09 10.83
CA PHE A 160 8.90 -1.26 10.36
C PHE A 160 9.87 -2.39 10.04
N ALA A 161 9.58 -3.61 10.46
CA ALA A 161 10.29 -4.81 10.03
C ALA A 161 9.32 -5.98 9.90
N ALA A 162 9.38 -6.72 8.80
CA ALA A 162 8.56 -7.89 8.58
C ALA A 162 9.31 -8.97 7.81
N ALA A 163 9.01 -10.23 8.13
CA ALA A 163 9.42 -11.39 7.36
C ALA A 163 8.18 -12.13 6.85
N GLU A 164 8.25 -12.62 5.63
CA GLU A 164 7.18 -13.38 4.98
C GLU A 164 7.76 -14.67 4.43
N TRP A 165 7.14 -15.78 4.80
CA TRP A 165 7.37 -17.08 4.19
C TRP A 165 6.23 -17.39 3.21
N ARG A 166 6.57 -18.03 2.10
CA ARG A 166 5.60 -18.56 1.13
C ARG A 166 6.00 -19.95 0.70
N ASP A 167 5.02 -20.81 0.61
CA ASP A 167 5.17 -22.05 -0.11
C ASP A 167 5.50 -21.80 -1.59
N GLY A 168 6.57 -22.37 -2.06
CA GLY A 168 7.06 -22.20 -3.44
C GLY A 168 6.36 -23.11 -4.46
N GLY A 169 5.38 -23.93 -4.05
CA GLY A 169 4.77 -24.93 -4.91
C GLY A 169 5.78 -26.00 -5.30
N PHE A 170 6.11 -26.11 -6.59
CA PHE A 170 7.12 -27.09 -7.08
C PHE A 170 8.54 -26.80 -6.56
N TYR A 171 8.78 -25.58 -6.09
CA TYR A 171 10.06 -25.14 -5.56
C TYR A 171 9.88 -24.59 -4.18
N ARG A 172 10.79 -25.08 -3.31
CA ARG A 172 10.88 -24.73 -1.90
C ARG A 172 10.65 -23.25 -1.63
N ASP A 173 10.20 -23.03 -0.47
CA ASP A 173 9.84 -21.83 0.22
C ASP A 173 10.60 -20.58 -0.20
N ALA A 174 9.84 -19.54 -0.44
CA ALA A 174 10.36 -18.20 -0.61
C ALA A 174 10.33 -17.47 0.74
N TRP A 175 11.42 -16.81 1.06
CA TRP A 175 11.52 -15.90 2.20
C TRP A 175 11.68 -14.49 1.71
N ARG A 176 10.97 -13.58 2.32
CA ARG A 176 11.11 -12.15 2.08
C ARG A 176 11.27 -11.43 3.41
N ALA A 177 12.23 -10.48 3.46
CA ALA A 177 12.39 -9.57 4.57
C ALA A 177 12.25 -8.14 4.08
N THR A 178 11.50 -7.34 4.81
CA THR A 178 11.30 -5.91 4.52
C THR A 178 11.55 -5.12 5.79
N ALA A 179 12.36 -4.06 5.70
CA ALA A 179 12.58 -3.13 6.79
C ALA A 179 12.48 -1.69 6.30
N VAL A 180 11.88 -0.81 7.10
CA VAL A 180 11.82 0.62 6.80
C VAL A 180 12.04 1.42 8.08
N ASN A 181 13.10 2.19 8.11
CA ASN A 181 13.30 3.22 9.13
C ASN A 181 12.69 4.54 8.61
N TYR A 182 11.69 5.07 9.29
CA TYR A 182 10.98 6.28 8.88
C TYR A 182 11.66 7.58 9.31
N GLN A 183 12.69 7.49 10.18
CA GLN A 183 13.40 8.64 10.76
C GLN A 183 14.88 8.37 10.93
N LEU A 184 15.58 8.14 9.85
CA LEU A 184 17.01 7.90 9.88
C LEU A 184 17.76 9.11 10.48
N LEU A 185 18.64 8.88 11.45
CA LEU A 185 19.41 9.91 12.18
C LEU A 185 18.52 11.01 12.80
N GLY A 186 17.29 10.66 13.18
CA GLY A 186 16.36 11.60 13.79
C GLY A 186 15.75 12.65 12.85
N ARG A 187 15.92 12.48 11.54
CA ARG A 187 15.35 13.33 10.50
C ARG A 187 14.25 12.56 9.75
N PRO A 188 13.32 13.22 9.06
CA PRO A 188 12.29 12.54 8.26
C PRO A 188 12.86 11.93 6.96
N ILE A 189 14.06 11.38 7.05
CA ILE A 189 14.73 10.61 6.00
C ILE A 189 14.35 9.14 6.22
N GLN A 190 13.94 8.47 5.16
CA GLN A 190 13.51 7.09 5.21
C GLN A 190 14.56 6.19 4.56
N LEU A 191 14.95 5.14 5.27
CA LEU A 191 15.78 4.07 4.74
C LEU A 191 14.94 2.81 4.63
N GLY A 192 14.75 2.32 3.41
CA GLY A 192 14.04 1.08 3.12
C GLY A 192 15.00 -0.01 2.67
N PHE A 193 14.72 -1.22 3.06
CA PHE A 193 15.39 -2.44 2.57
C PHE A 193 14.31 -3.48 2.27
N ASP A 194 14.45 -4.17 1.14
CA ASP A 194 13.64 -5.32 0.75
C ASP A 194 14.57 -6.41 0.20
N GLY A 195 14.47 -7.61 0.75
CA GLY A 195 15.23 -8.76 0.30
C GLY A 195 14.34 -9.98 0.14
N GLU A 196 14.54 -10.74 -0.93
CA GLU A 196 13.80 -11.97 -1.22
C GLU A 196 14.77 -13.08 -1.62
N ARG A 197 14.59 -14.26 -1.05
CA ARG A 197 15.31 -15.47 -1.42
C ARG A 197 14.31 -16.59 -1.65
N ARG A 198 14.45 -17.26 -2.77
CA ARG A 198 13.69 -18.44 -3.15
C ARG A 198 14.59 -19.42 -3.90
N ARG A 199 14.17 -20.66 -4.09
CA ARG A 199 14.99 -21.66 -4.82
C ARG A 199 15.31 -21.24 -6.25
N LEU A 200 14.38 -20.55 -6.91
CA LEU A 200 14.56 -20.04 -8.28
C LEU A 200 15.32 -18.70 -8.34
N GLY A 201 15.98 -18.30 -7.27
CA GLY A 201 16.77 -17.08 -7.24
C GLY A 201 16.41 -16.15 -6.09
N GLY A 202 16.83 -14.93 -6.20
CA GLY A 202 16.59 -13.92 -5.18
C GLY A 202 16.90 -12.51 -5.66
N GLY A 203 16.70 -11.56 -4.78
CA GLY A 203 17.02 -10.18 -5.05
C GLY A 203 16.93 -9.33 -3.80
N TRP A 204 17.51 -8.17 -3.91
CA TRP A 204 17.46 -7.17 -2.86
C TRP A 204 17.32 -5.77 -3.46
N SER A 205 16.82 -4.84 -2.68
CA SER A 205 16.84 -3.42 -2.99
C SER A 205 16.95 -2.61 -1.71
N SER A 206 17.62 -1.47 -1.81
CA SER A 206 17.71 -0.48 -0.76
C SER A 206 17.32 0.89 -1.32
N GLU A 207 16.61 1.68 -0.54
CA GLU A 207 16.15 3.00 -0.91
C GLU A 207 16.37 3.97 0.24
N LEU A 208 17.07 5.06 -0.03
CA LEU A 208 17.21 6.19 0.87
C LEU A 208 16.46 7.37 0.27
N ARG A 209 15.51 7.96 1.03
CA ARG A 209 14.70 9.06 0.52
C ARG A 209 14.34 10.07 1.58
N HIS A 210 14.26 11.32 1.16
CA HIS A 210 13.62 12.40 1.88
C HIS A 210 12.33 12.76 1.14
N PRO A 211 11.22 12.08 1.47
CA PRO A 211 9.97 12.29 0.75
C PRO A 211 9.39 13.65 1.12
N PHE A 212 8.57 14.15 0.28
CA PHE A 212 7.75 15.25 0.68
C PHE A 212 6.71 14.78 1.71
N LEU A 213 6.59 15.37 2.85
CA LEU A 213 5.58 15.07 3.88
C LEU A 213 4.48 16.12 3.96
N THR A 214 4.71 17.30 3.39
CA THR A 214 3.78 18.43 3.41
C THR A 214 3.98 19.31 2.17
N ASP A 215 2.99 20.09 1.84
CA ASP A 215 3.04 21.01 0.70
C ASP A 215 3.96 22.22 0.96
N VAL A 216 4.34 22.52 2.18
CA VAL A 216 5.31 23.58 2.50
C VAL A 216 6.77 23.17 2.26
N GLN A 217 7.06 21.88 2.21
CA GLN A 217 8.39 21.37 1.94
C GLN A 217 8.76 21.59 0.47
N ARG A 218 9.94 22.16 0.20
CA ARG A 218 10.36 22.58 -1.14
C ARG A 218 11.16 21.55 -1.90
N ILE A 219 11.86 20.66 -1.20
CA ILE A 219 12.80 19.70 -1.81
C ILE A 219 12.49 18.30 -1.34
N ALA A 220 12.48 17.37 -2.27
CA ALA A 220 12.53 15.94 -2.01
C ALA A 220 13.63 15.31 -2.85
N TRP A 221 14.23 14.24 -2.33
CA TRP A 221 15.25 13.48 -3.05
C TRP A 221 15.15 12.00 -2.74
N ARG A 222 15.72 11.20 -3.63
CA ARG A 222 15.75 9.75 -3.52
C ARG A 222 17.03 9.20 -4.11
N ALA A 223 17.59 8.19 -3.46
CA ALA A 223 18.59 7.30 -4.03
C ALA A 223 18.15 5.86 -3.82
N ALA A 224 18.24 5.03 -4.84
CA ALA A 224 17.86 3.63 -4.74
C ALA A 224 18.80 2.76 -5.56
N VAL A 225 19.03 1.54 -5.06
CA VAL A 225 19.86 0.54 -5.72
C VAL A 225 19.28 -0.84 -5.46
N GLY A 226 19.45 -1.75 -6.41
CA GLY A 226 19.02 -3.12 -6.22
C GLY A 226 19.51 -4.04 -7.31
N ALA A 227 19.48 -5.33 -6.98
CA ALA A 227 19.81 -6.40 -7.90
C ALA A 227 18.88 -7.59 -7.68
N ARG A 228 18.51 -8.26 -8.76
CA ARG A 228 17.74 -9.49 -8.76
C ARG A 228 18.31 -10.45 -9.78
N ARG A 229 18.48 -11.68 -9.38
CA ARG A 229 18.83 -12.78 -10.25
C ARG A 229 17.89 -13.93 -9.96
N ASP A 230 16.97 -14.19 -10.86
CA ASP A 230 15.98 -15.26 -10.68
C ASP A 230 15.50 -15.81 -12.02
N TYR A 231 14.65 -16.82 -11.95
CA TYR A 231 13.97 -17.36 -13.10
C TYR A 231 12.57 -16.76 -13.19
N TYR A 232 12.29 -16.11 -14.30
CA TYR A 232 10.92 -15.67 -14.60
C TYR A 232 10.13 -16.87 -15.09
N THR A 233 9.25 -17.39 -14.24
CA THR A 233 8.42 -18.55 -14.56
C THR A 233 7.13 -18.10 -15.20
N PHE A 234 6.87 -18.59 -16.42
CA PHE A 234 5.60 -18.37 -17.10
C PHE A 234 4.51 -19.29 -16.52
N SER A 235 3.34 -18.73 -16.30
CA SER A 235 2.13 -19.49 -16.05
C SER A 235 1.65 -20.09 -17.36
N TRP A 236 1.33 -21.38 -17.36
CA TRP A 236 0.81 -22.09 -18.52
C TRP A 236 -0.25 -23.09 -18.07
N THR A 237 -1.21 -23.41 -18.94
CA THR A 237 -2.30 -24.36 -18.65
C THR A 237 -1.82 -25.80 -18.51
N ASN A 238 -0.64 -26.13 -19.04
CA ASN A 238 -0.01 -27.44 -18.90
C ASN A 238 0.82 -27.54 -17.60
N THR A 239 1.15 -28.77 -17.23
CA THR A 239 2.02 -29.07 -16.08
C THR A 239 3.46 -28.53 -16.25
N VAL A 240 3.87 -28.28 -17.49
CA VAL A 240 5.18 -27.78 -17.86
C VAL A 240 5.25 -26.27 -17.63
N ARG A 241 6.20 -25.80 -16.83
CA ARG A 241 6.38 -24.36 -16.53
C ARG A 241 7.73 -23.88 -17.09
N PRO A 242 7.73 -23.29 -18.30
CA PRO A 242 8.96 -22.71 -18.84
C PRO A 242 9.37 -21.50 -18.03
N ALA A 243 10.66 -21.34 -17.84
CA ALA A 243 11.25 -20.25 -17.10
C ALA A 243 12.46 -19.68 -17.83
N VAL A 244 12.55 -18.36 -17.85
CA VAL A 244 13.67 -17.62 -18.42
C VAL A 244 14.55 -17.11 -17.27
N PRO A 245 15.83 -17.50 -17.22
CA PRO A 245 16.77 -16.88 -16.30
C PRO A 245 16.87 -15.39 -16.59
N LEU A 246 16.73 -14.55 -15.56
CA LEU A 246 16.70 -13.11 -15.72
C LEU A 246 17.56 -12.45 -14.64
N THR A 247 18.55 -11.68 -15.05
CA THR A 247 19.32 -10.82 -14.16
C THR A 247 18.88 -9.37 -14.36
N ARG A 248 18.50 -8.68 -13.29
CA ARG A 248 18.13 -7.27 -13.31
C ARG A 248 18.93 -6.51 -12.26
N LYS A 249 19.48 -5.37 -12.65
CA LYS A 249 20.18 -4.44 -11.75
C LYS A 249 19.69 -3.05 -12.04
N PHE A 250 19.61 -2.23 -11.01
CA PHE A 250 19.23 -0.84 -11.16
C PHE A 250 19.89 0.04 -10.11
N GLY A 251 20.05 1.30 -10.46
CA GLY A 251 20.42 2.37 -9.55
C GLY A 251 19.79 3.67 -10.03
N ASP A 252 19.31 4.48 -9.12
CA ASP A 252 18.84 5.83 -9.42
C ASP A 252 19.13 6.80 -8.29
N ILE A 253 19.35 8.04 -8.67
CA ILE A 253 19.45 9.18 -7.75
C ILE A 253 18.77 10.39 -8.39
N GLY A 254 17.90 11.06 -7.63
CA GLY A 254 17.16 12.19 -8.16
C GLY A 254 16.67 13.15 -7.10
N VAL A 255 16.36 14.35 -7.55
CA VAL A 255 15.85 15.46 -6.74
C VAL A 255 14.67 16.10 -7.43
N VAL A 256 13.70 16.55 -6.64
CA VAL A 256 12.53 17.31 -7.11
C VAL A 256 12.38 18.57 -6.25
N LEU A 257 12.18 19.68 -6.92
CA LEU A 257 11.88 20.98 -6.35
C LEU A 257 10.39 21.27 -6.52
N ARG A 258 9.83 21.98 -5.57
CA ARG A 258 8.46 22.49 -5.60
C ARG A 258 8.45 24.00 -5.62
N VAL A 259 7.60 24.52 -6.48
CA VAL A 259 7.34 25.96 -6.64
C VAL A 259 5.83 26.19 -6.55
N GLY A 260 5.43 27.29 -5.94
CA GLY A 260 4.03 27.65 -5.76
C GLY A 260 3.58 27.60 -4.30
N GLU A 261 2.28 27.77 -4.10
CA GLU A 261 1.62 27.77 -2.79
C GLU A 261 1.04 26.39 -2.46
N PRO A 262 0.89 26.04 -1.18
CA PRO A 262 0.20 24.81 -0.78
C PRO A 262 -1.16 24.67 -1.47
N GLY A 263 -1.43 23.49 -2.06
CA GLY A 263 -2.62 23.24 -2.87
C GLY A 263 -2.52 23.66 -4.33
N ARG A 264 -1.46 24.41 -4.75
CA ARG A 264 -1.19 24.81 -6.15
C ARG A 264 0.30 24.76 -6.43
N LEU A 265 0.82 23.58 -6.62
CA LEU A 265 2.26 23.36 -6.75
C LEU A 265 2.62 22.90 -8.16
N SER A 266 3.71 23.44 -8.66
CA SER A 266 4.47 22.90 -9.78
C SER A 266 5.72 22.19 -9.27
N LEU A 267 6.07 21.09 -9.91
CA LEU A 267 7.20 20.24 -9.54
C LEU A 267 8.15 20.13 -10.72
N PHE A 268 9.43 20.28 -10.45
CA PHE A 268 10.49 20.12 -11.44
C PHE A 268 11.64 19.35 -10.81
N GLY A 269 12.24 18.45 -11.57
CA GLY A 269 13.33 17.67 -11.03
C GLY A 269 14.19 17.04 -12.11
N ALA A 270 15.28 16.45 -11.65
CA ALA A 270 16.17 15.67 -12.47
C ALA A 270 16.61 14.41 -11.74
N SER A 271 16.94 13.37 -12.48
CA SER A 271 17.54 12.17 -11.92
C SER A 271 18.47 11.51 -12.93
N LEU A 272 19.47 10.79 -12.38
CA LEU A 272 20.29 9.83 -13.12
C LEU A 272 19.81 8.44 -12.78
N SER A 273 19.61 7.60 -13.78
CA SER A 273 19.21 6.21 -13.60
C SER A 273 20.01 5.29 -14.48
N ARG A 274 20.31 4.09 -13.94
CA ARG A 274 20.91 2.98 -14.68
C ARG A 274 20.05 1.74 -14.49
N GLU A 275 19.76 1.03 -15.56
CA GLU A 275 18.99 -0.19 -15.58
C GLU A 275 19.65 -1.21 -16.50
N GLU A 276 19.86 -2.42 -15.97
CA GLU A 276 20.33 -3.58 -16.73
C GLU A 276 19.29 -4.70 -16.56
N SER A 277 18.89 -5.31 -17.66
CA SER A 277 17.99 -6.47 -17.70
C SER A 277 18.51 -7.45 -18.73
N THR A 278 19.08 -8.57 -18.27
CA THR A 278 19.73 -9.57 -19.11
C THR A 278 18.97 -10.89 -18.99
N PRO A 279 18.04 -11.19 -19.91
CA PRO A 279 17.47 -12.53 -20.04
C PRO A 279 18.54 -13.49 -20.62
N SER A 280 18.58 -14.72 -20.13
CA SER A 280 19.45 -15.76 -20.69
C SER A 280 18.72 -16.50 -21.83
N ALA A 281 19.50 -16.94 -22.80
CA ALA A 281 19.02 -17.83 -23.85
C ALA A 281 18.70 -19.26 -23.36
N ASP A 282 19.26 -19.65 -22.20
CA ASP A 282 19.10 -20.99 -21.62
C ASP A 282 17.75 -21.14 -20.92
N ILE A 283 16.71 -21.32 -21.71
CA ILE A 283 15.37 -21.57 -21.19
C ILE A 283 15.34 -22.93 -20.48
N VAL A 284 14.72 -22.96 -19.32
CA VAL A 284 14.55 -24.17 -18.52
C VAL A 284 13.07 -24.46 -18.29
N VAL A 285 12.77 -25.72 -18.06
CA VAL A 285 11.48 -26.15 -17.53
C VAL A 285 11.63 -26.44 -16.04
N VAL A 286 10.74 -25.88 -15.27
CA VAL A 286 10.65 -26.11 -13.85
C VAL A 286 9.87 -27.41 -13.61
N THR A 287 10.54 -28.40 -13.02
CA THR A 287 9.96 -29.69 -12.63
C THR A 287 10.07 -29.93 -11.14
N ASP A 288 9.39 -30.90 -10.61
CA ASP A 288 9.47 -31.28 -9.17
C ASP A 288 10.90 -31.69 -8.76
N SER A 289 11.65 -32.29 -9.68
CA SER A 289 13.01 -32.76 -9.45
C SER A 289 14.10 -31.69 -9.68
N GLY A 290 13.79 -30.61 -10.42
CA GLY A 290 14.80 -29.59 -10.70
C GLY A 290 14.50 -28.77 -11.95
N LEU A 291 15.54 -28.09 -12.42
CA LEU A 291 15.53 -27.32 -13.65
C LEU A 291 16.06 -28.20 -14.79
N VAL A 292 15.27 -28.38 -15.82
CA VAL A 292 15.64 -29.15 -17.00
C VAL A 292 15.83 -28.18 -18.17
N PRO A 293 17.00 -28.14 -18.82
CA PRO A 293 17.20 -27.32 -20.02
C PRO A 293 16.20 -27.67 -21.11
N LYS A 294 15.66 -26.66 -21.76
CA LYS A 294 14.76 -26.81 -22.93
C LYS A 294 15.23 -25.89 -24.06
N PRO A 295 16.27 -26.28 -24.80
CA PRO A 295 16.76 -25.45 -25.92
C PRO A 295 15.74 -25.35 -27.05
N GLY A 296 15.84 -24.27 -27.84
CA GLY A 296 15.09 -24.13 -29.09
C GLY A 296 13.64 -23.70 -28.92
N THR A 297 13.31 -22.85 -27.99
CA THR A 297 11.97 -22.27 -27.87
C THR A 297 11.91 -20.85 -28.45
N ALA A 298 10.76 -20.48 -29.03
CA ALA A 298 10.48 -19.12 -29.50
C ALA A 298 10.60 -18.03 -28.40
N LEU A 299 10.73 -18.42 -27.14
CA LEU A 299 10.98 -17.52 -26.03
C LEU A 299 12.40 -16.94 -26.05
N THR A 300 13.38 -17.66 -26.60
CA THR A 300 14.79 -17.24 -26.64
C THR A 300 14.97 -15.99 -27.49
N GLU A 301 14.27 -15.91 -28.60
CA GLU A 301 14.39 -14.80 -29.54
C GLU A 301 13.53 -13.59 -29.16
N ARG A 302 12.56 -13.82 -28.27
CA ARG A 302 11.59 -12.78 -27.90
C ARG A 302 12.16 -11.73 -26.94
N TYR A 303 13.04 -12.14 -26.04
CA TYR A 303 13.54 -11.30 -24.96
C TYR A 303 14.98 -10.92 -25.21
N THR A 304 15.26 -9.63 -25.17
CA THR A 304 16.58 -9.09 -25.46
C THR A 304 17.17 -8.37 -24.27
N GLU A 305 18.49 -8.36 -24.20
CA GLU A 305 19.22 -7.58 -23.20
C GLU A 305 18.83 -6.11 -23.30
N ARG A 306 18.72 -5.47 -22.13
CA ARG A 306 18.62 -4.01 -22.00
C ARG A 306 19.70 -3.51 -21.07
N ARG A 307 20.41 -2.49 -21.52
CA ARG A 307 21.38 -1.79 -20.70
C ARG A 307 21.31 -0.31 -21.03
N ALA A 308 20.61 0.44 -20.17
CA ALA A 308 20.36 1.85 -20.37
C ALA A 308 20.77 2.68 -19.13
N ALA A 309 21.51 3.74 -19.37
CA ALA A 309 21.79 4.79 -18.40
C ALA A 309 21.18 6.10 -18.91
N ARG A 310 20.35 6.74 -18.09
CA ARG A 310 19.49 7.87 -18.52
C ARG A 310 19.66 9.08 -17.63
N LEU A 311 19.65 10.23 -18.27
CA LEU A 311 19.29 11.48 -17.61
C LEU A 311 17.80 11.70 -17.76
N ASN A 312 17.10 11.85 -16.65
CA ASN A 312 15.68 12.02 -16.61
C ASN A 312 15.33 13.44 -16.15
N PHE A 313 14.38 14.05 -16.83
CA PHE A 313 13.67 15.25 -16.41
C PHE A 313 12.33 14.87 -15.81
N LEU A 314 12.01 15.41 -14.65
CA LEU A 314 10.76 15.21 -13.95
C LEU A 314 9.98 16.52 -13.90
N TRP A 315 8.70 16.45 -14.18
CA TRP A 315 7.81 17.60 -14.10
C TRP A 315 6.45 17.17 -13.54
N GLY A 316 5.74 18.09 -12.97
CA GLY A 316 4.40 17.80 -12.49
C GLY A 316 3.66 19.03 -12.01
N VAL A 317 2.35 18.83 -11.86
CA VAL A 317 1.45 19.79 -11.21
C VAL A 317 0.67 19.07 -10.13
N ARG A 318 0.46 19.76 -9.02
CA ARG A 318 -0.27 19.23 -7.86
C ARG A 318 -1.20 20.29 -7.30
N ASN A 319 -2.48 20.12 -7.60
CA ASN A 319 -3.56 20.96 -7.08
C ASN A 319 -4.45 20.06 -6.21
N VAL A 320 -3.97 19.77 -5.01
CA VAL A 320 -4.61 18.79 -4.11
C VAL A 320 -4.87 19.40 -2.76
N GLY A 321 -6.06 19.16 -2.25
CA GLY A 321 -6.42 19.36 -0.86
C GLY A 321 -6.65 18.03 -0.15
N PHE A 322 -6.76 18.06 1.16
CA PHE A 322 -7.07 16.90 1.99
C PHE A 322 -8.39 17.10 2.70
N LYS A 323 -9.20 16.06 2.68
CA LYS A 323 -10.45 16.02 3.41
C LYS A 323 -10.44 14.87 4.39
N ARG A 324 -10.74 15.18 5.67
CA ARG A 324 -10.91 14.16 6.70
C ARG A 324 -12.21 13.41 6.48
N VAL A 325 -12.13 12.10 6.44
CA VAL A 325 -13.25 11.18 6.33
C VAL A 325 -13.10 10.06 7.35
N GLU A 326 -14.14 9.30 7.57
CA GLU A 326 -14.15 8.17 8.50
C GLU A 326 -14.72 6.95 7.82
N GLY A 327 -14.02 5.82 7.93
CA GLY A 327 -14.54 4.51 7.53
C GLY A 327 -14.73 4.32 6.02
N PHE A 328 -13.84 4.85 5.18
CA PHE A 328 -13.80 4.51 3.76
C PHE A 328 -12.94 3.26 3.51
N ASP A 329 -11.63 3.36 3.63
CA ASP A 329 -10.76 2.19 3.56
C ASP A 329 -10.61 1.50 4.93
N ALA A 330 -10.50 2.27 6.01
CA ALA A 330 -10.61 1.77 7.38
C ALA A 330 -12.06 1.37 7.71
N LEU A 331 -12.28 0.65 8.80
CA LEU A 331 -13.63 0.31 9.25
C LEU A 331 -14.32 1.51 9.93
N THR A 332 -13.64 2.11 10.90
CA THR A 332 -14.09 3.25 11.71
C THR A 332 -13.04 4.35 11.84
N GLY A 333 -11.80 4.07 11.43
CA GLY A 333 -10.68 4.99 11.57
C GLY A 333 -10.81 6.25 10.71
N GLN A 334 -10.26 7.34 11.22
CA GLN A 334 -10.16 8.61 10.50
C GLN A 334 -9.06 8.53 9.45
N GLN A 335 -9.35 9.04 8.25
CA GLN A 335 -8.45 9.03 7.11
C GLN A 335 -8.47 10.40 6.43
N ASP A 336 -7.36 10.76 5.80
CA ASP A 336 -7.29 11.95 4.96
C ASP A 336 -7.29 11.53 3.48
N VAL A 337 -8.41 11.77 2.80
CA VAL A 337 -8.52 11.50 1.36
C VAL A 337 -8.06 12.73 0.56
N ARG A 338 -7.40 12.47 -0.55
CA ARG A 338 -6.94 13.53 -1.45
C ARG A 338 -8.08 13.94 -2.37
N THR A 339 -8.36 15.23 -2.43
CA THR A 339 -9.27 15.83 -3.42
C THR A 339 -8.48 16.76 -4.33
N GLY A 340 -8.89 16.86 -5.59
CA GLY A 340 -8.18 17.65 -6.60
C GLY A 340 -7.44 16.80 -7.61
N PHE A 341 -6.43 17.36 -8.25
CA PHE A 341 -5.74 16.77 -9.38
C PHE A 341 -4.22 16.81 -9.18
N GLN A 342 -3.56 15.72 -9.57
CA GLN A 342 -2.10 15.61 -9.61
C GLN A 342 -1.69 14.92 -10.92
N LEU A 343 -0.70 15.50 -11.58
CA LEU A 343 -0.05 14.93 -12.74
C LEU A 343 1.45 14.96 -12.51
N GLY A 344 2.10 13.81 -12.63
CA GLY A 344 3.55 13.67 -12.64
C GLY A 344 3.99 13.05 -13.96
N GLY A 345 5.06 13.57 -14.53
CA GLY A 345 5.68 13.08 -15.76
C GLY A 345 7.18 12.92 -15.61
N LEU A 346 7.72 11.94 -16.32
CA LEU A 346 9.14 11.72 -16.47
C LEU A 346 9.46 11.54 -17.95
N PHE A 347 10.50 12.23 -18.39
CA PHE A 347 11.10 12.07 -19.69
C PHE A 347 12.58 11.75 -19.50
N GLY A 348 13.01 10.55 -19.87
CA GLY A 348 14.38 10.08 -19.72
C GLY A 348 15.03 9.84 -21.08
N ARG A 349 16.24 10.39 -21.29
CA ARG A 349 17.05 10.13 -22.48
C ARG A 349 18.25 9.29 -22.11
N SER A 350 18.45 8.18 -22.81
CA SER A 350 19.67 7.38 -22.68
C SER A 350 20.88 8.16 -23.24
N LEU A 351 22.01 8.03 -22.57
CA LEU A 351 23.23 8.75 -22.91
C LEU A 351 24.38 7.78 -23.11
N SER A 352 24.95 7.74 -24.32
CA SER A 352 26.08 6.84 -24.66
C SER A 352 27.30 7.09 -23.79
N VAL A 353 27.56 8.32 -23.37
CA VAL A 353 28.65 8.70 -22.47
C VAL A 353 28.56 8.00 -21.10
N LEU A 354 27.37 7.54 -20.70
CA LEU A 354 27.15 6.81 -19.45
C LEU A 354 27.22 5.27 -19.63
N GLY A 355 27.72 4.80 -20.79
CA GLY A 355 27.88 3.37 -21.07
C GLY A 355 26.57 2.65 -21.33
N THR A 356 25.59 3.32 -21.96
CA THR A 356 24.35 2.71 -22.42
C THR A 356 24.59 1.92 -23.71
N HIS A 357 23.84 0.85 -23.88
CA HIS A 357 23.77 0.08 -25.12
C HIS A 357 22.52 0.42 -25.93
N ASP A 358 21.45 0.80 -25.22
CA ASP A 358 20.16 1.11 -25.84
C ASP A 358 20.04 2.62 -26.06
N ASP A 359 19.76 3.03 -27.28
CA ASP A 359 19.43 4.41 -27.62
C ASP A 359 17.91 4.59 -27.56
N ASP A 360 17.43 5.04 -26.38
CA ASP A 360 15.99 5.14 -26.15
C ASP A 360 15.56 6.42 -25.41
N ILE A 361 14.28 6.71 -25.52
CA ILE A 361 13.57 7.65 -24.65
C ILE A 361 12.61 6.84 -23.77
N LEU A 362 12.69 7.05 -22.46
CA LEU A 362 11.72 6.58 -21.48
C LEU A 362 10.71 7.69 -21.19
N VAL A 363 9.44 7.40 -21.34
CA VAL A 363 8.35 8.28 -20.89
C VAL A 363 7.55 7.56 -19.83
N SER A 364 7.21 8.27 -18.76
CA SER A 364 6.37 7.72 -17.72
C SER A 364 5.46 8.80 -17.11
N THR A 365 4.28 8.40 -16.67
CA THR A 365 3.27 9.31 -16.13
C THR A 365 2.53 8.70 -14.93
N ASP A 366 2.16 9.56 -13.97
CA ASP A 366 1.29 9.27 -12.83
C ASP A 366 0.20 10.35 -12.78
N ILE A 367 -1.05 9.95 -12.96
CA ILE A 367 -2.22 10.83 -12.96
C ILE A 367 -3.10 10.44 -11.80
N TYR A 368 -3.49 11.41 -10.99
CA TYR A 368 -4.46 11.23 -9.93
C TYR A 368 -5.52 12.33 -10.00
N ALA A 369 -6.78 11.96 -9.85
CA ALA A 369 -7.88 12.91 -9.64
C ALA A 369 -8.82 12.36 -8.57
N GLY A 370 -9.27 13.22 -7.66
CA GLY A 370 -10.19 12.85 -6.58
C GLY A 370 -11.19 13.96 -6.29
N VAL A 371 -12.43 13.60 -6.05
CA VAL A 371 -13.52 14.52 -5.70
C VAL A 371 -14.43 13.88 -4.67
N GLY A 372 -14.92 14.68 -3.75
CA GLY A 372 -15.90 14.12 -2.81
C GLY A 372 -16.19 14.97 -1.59
N THR A 373 -17.07 14.41 -0.79
CA THR A 373 -17.53 14.93 0.49
C THR A 373 -17.13 13.96 1.60
N SER A 374 -17.54 14.22 2.85
CA SER A 374 -17.38 13.27 3.95
C SER A 374 -18.20 11.98 3.80
N ARG A 375 -19.21 11.97 2.92
CA ARG A 375 -20.10 10.82 2.70
C ARG A 375 -19.92 10.14 1.34
N SER A 376 -19.35 10.82 0.37
CA SER A 376 -19.14 10.27 -0.97
C SER A 376 -17.80 10.75 -1.51
N PHE A 377 -16.99 9.82 -2.01
CA PHE A 377 -15.67 10.12 -2.55
C PHE A 377 -15.41 9.26 -3.77
N ALA A 378 -15.01 9.89 -4.85
CA ALA A 378 -14.58 9.20 -6.06
C ALA A 378 -13.15 9.63 -6.40
N ALA A 379 -12.33 8.67 -6.82
CA ALA A 379 -10.98 8.95 -7.27
C ALA A 379 -10.54 7.99 -8.38
N VAL A 380 -9.60 8.46 -9.19
CA VAL A 380 -8.91 7.69 -10.22
C VAL A 380 -7.42 7.91 -10.10
N GLN A 381 -6.65 6.83 -10.28
CA GLN A 381 -5.20 6.86 -10.44
C GLN A 381 -4.81 6.03 -11.65
N LEU A 382 -3.98 6.58 -12.51
CA LEU A 382 -3.46 5.94 -13.72
C LEU A 382 -1.94 6.07 -13.74
N LEU A 383 -1.28 4.96 -14.06
CA LEU A 383 0.17 4.89 -14.22
C LEU A 383 0.47 4.37 -15.62
N GLY A 384 1.35 5.05 -16.33
CA GLY A 384 1.79 4.66 -17.65
C GLY A 384 3.31 4.75 -17.80
N GLU A 385 3.91 3.86 -18.55
CA GLU A 385 5.28 3.97 -19.01
C GLU A 385 5.44 3.35 -20.38
N GLY A 386 6.44 3.79 -21.14
CA GLY A 386 6.80 3.24 -22.41
C GLY A 386 8.17 3.76 -22.84
N ARG A 387 8.80 3.03 -23.72
CA ARG A 387 10.09 3.38 -24.30
C ARG A 387 9.98 3.51 -25.79
N ARG A 388 10.59 4.54 -26.34
CA ARG A 388 10.79 4.67 -27.77
C ARG A 388 12.25 4.39 -28.10
N SER A 389 12.51 3.28 -28.78
CA SER A 389 13.82 2.99 -29.36
C SER A 389 14.04 3.85 -30.60
N TYR A 390 15.24 4.42 -30.73
CA TYR A 390 15.64 5.14 -31.93
C TYR A 390 16.13 4.19 -33.02
N ASP A 391 16.73 3.07 -32.64
CA ASP A 391 17.25 2.07 -33.60
C ASP A 391 16.13 1.45 -34.43
N ASP A 392 15.04 1.05 -33.74
CA ASP A 392 13.88 0.41 -34.38
C ASP A 392 12.75 1.41 -34.69
N ASN A 393 12.87 2.65 -34.28
CA ASN A 393 11.85 3.71 -34.39
C ASN A 393 10.45 3.29 -33.90
N ARG A 394 10.39 2.47 -32.85
CA ARG A 394 9.13 1.92 -32.33
C ARG A 394 8.99 2.13 -30.81
N TRP A 395 7.77 2.01 -30.33
CA TRP A 395 7.46 1.99 -28.91
C TRP A 395 7.47 0.56 -28.40
N ASP A 396 8.24 0.32 -27.33
CA ASP A 396 8.35 -0.95 -26.62
C ASP A 396 8.14 -0.75 -25.11
N ASP A 397 8.03 -1.87 -24.37
CA ASP A 397 7.87 -1.89 -22.92
C ASP A 397 6.73 -0.98 -22.43
N ILE A 398 5.65 -0.93 -23.19
CA ILE A 398 4.48 -0.16 -22.80
C ILE A 398 3.78 -0.90 -21.66
N LEU A 399 3.64 -0.24 -20.52
CA LEU A 399 2.97 -0.78 -19.35
C LEU A 399 2.01 0.26 -18.79
N THR A 400 0.74 -0.10 -18.67
CA THR A 400 -0.30 0.76 -18.10
C THR A 400 -1.01 0.05 -16.98
N SER A 401 -1.43 0.81 -15.98
CA SER A 401 -2.27 0.30 -14.91
C SER A 401 -3.08 1.44 -14.29
N GLY A 402 -4.18 1.12 -13.67
CA GLY A 402 -4.97 2.13 -12.99
C GLY A 402 -6.08 1.54 -12.13
N ARG A 403 -6.62 2.41 -11.31
CA ARG A 403 -7.79 2.14 -10.48
C ARG A 403 -8.70 3.37 -10.48
N ALA A 404 -9.99 3.12 -10.67
CA ALA A 404 -11.05 4.04 -10.31
C ALA A 404 -11.83 3.45 -9.13
N ALA A 405 -12.22 4.27 -8.17
CA ALA A 405 -13.06 3.81 -7.07
C ALA A 405 -14.03 4.90 -6.62
N TRP A 406 -15.20 4.46 -6.23
CA TRP A 406 -16.22 5.29 -5.62
C TRP A 406 -16.61 4.70 -4.28
N TYR A 407 -16.57 5.54 -3.24
CA TYR A 407 -16.97 5.25 -1.87
C TYR A 407 -18.25 6.03 -1.58
N PHE A 408 -19.24 5.34 -1.05
CA PHE A 408 -20.50 5.94 -0.65
C PHE A 408 -20.89 5.48 0.75
N LYS A 409 -21.07 6.43 1.67
CA LYS A 409 -21.38 6.20 3.07
C LYS A 409 -22.71 6.89 3.42
N PRO A 410 -23.86 6.27 3.09
CA PRO A 410 -25.18 6.86 3.36
C PRO A 410 -25.45 6.99 4.86
N HIS A 411 -24.89 6.08 5.65
CA HIS A 411 -25.05 6.01 7.10
C HIS A 411 -23.70 5.76 7.78
N PRO A 412 -23.44 6.22 9.01
CA PRO A 412 -22.16 5.99 9.71
C PRO A 412 -21.71 4.53 9.79
N ARG A 413 -22.64 3.58 9.80
CA ARG A 413 -22.36 2.15 9.88
C ARG A 413 -22.34 1.43 8.53
N HIS A 414 -22.62 2.12 7.41
CA HIS A 414 -22.68 1.53 6.08
C HIS A 414 -21.69 2.19 5.14
N THR A 415 -20.95 1.41 4.39
CA THR A 415 -20.03 1.90 3.37
C THR A 415 -20.10 1.00 2.14
N ALA A 416 -20.60 1.54 1.04
CA ALA A 416 -20.57 0.90 -0.27
C ALA A 416 -19.30 1.34 -1.02
N ILE A 417 -18.59 0.41 -1.65
CA ILE A 417 -17.38 0.66 -2.42
C ILE A 417 -17.53 -0.03 -3.77
N VAL A 418 -17.40 0.74 -4.84
CA VAL A 418 -17.32 0.22 -6.20
C VAL A 418 -15.95 0.59 -6.76
N SER A 419 -15.21 -0.37 -7.30
CA SER A 419 -13.91 -0.10 -7.90
C SER A 419 -13.67 -0.91 -9.14
N GLY A 420 -12.95 -0.30 -10.10
CA GLY A 420 -12.45 -0.93 -11.30
C GLY A 420 -10.93 -0.81 -11.36
N GLU A 421 -10.25 -1.88 -11.74
CA GLU A 421 -8.80 -1.91 -11.93
C GLU A 421 -8.48 -2.40 -13.34
N TRP A 422 -7.51 -1.76 -13.95
CA TRP A 422 -6.95 -2.13 -15.23
C TRP A 422 -5.44 -2.36 -15.11
N SER A 423 -4.91 -3.33 -15.86
CA SER A 423 -3.48 -3.54 -16.06
C SER A 423 -3.23 -4.09 -17.46
N GLY A 424 -2.22 -3.57 -18.16
CA GLY A 424 -1.89 -4.03 -19.48
C GLY A 424 -0.44 -3.74 -19.86
N GLY A 425 0.18 -4.70 -20.56
CA GLY A 425 1.52 -4.58 -21.10
C GLY A 425 1.57 -4.97 -22.57
N TRP A 426 2.36 -4.25 -23.35
CA TRP A 426 2.55 -4.46 -24.78
C TRP A 426 4.02 -4.38 -25.16
N ARG A 427 4.45 -5.20 -26.07
CA ARG A 427 5.80 -5.22 -26.64
C ARG A 427 6.89 -5.22 -25.56
N GLN A 428 6.72 -6.09 -24.58
CA GLN A 428 7.67 -6.20 -23.47
C GLN A 428 8.95 -6.90 -23.92
N ARG A 429 10.08 -6.23 -23.82
CA ARG A 429 11.42 -6.77 -24.09
C ARG A 429 11.95 -7.65 -22.97
N ALA A 430 11.41 -7.50 -21.77
CA ALA A 430 11.67 -8.38 -20.63
C ALA A 430 10.48 -9.34 -20.42
N PRO A 431 10.69 -10.53 -19.84
CA PRO A 431 9.62 -11.45 -19.53
C PRO A 431 8.49 -10.81 -18.75
N PHE A 432 7.28 -10.88 -19.29
CA PHE A 432 6.07 -10.28 -18.75
C PHE A 432 4.86 -11.17 -18.92
N GLN A 433 4.04 -11.27 -17.90
CA GLN A 433 2.75 -11.94 -17.94
C GLN A 433 1.93 -11.51 -16.72
N LEU A 434 0.66 -11.20 -16.91
CA LEU A 434 -0.32 -11.00 -15.85
C LEU A 434 -1.05 -12.31 -15.57
N ASN A 435 -1.62 -12.45 -14.38
CA ASN A 435 -2.48 -13.58 -14.03
C ASN A 435 -3.82 -13.07 -13.49
N LEU A 436 -4.95 -13.65 -13.94
CA LEU A 436 -6.28 -13.22 -13.49
C LEU A 436 -6.44 -13.37 -11.98
N GLY A 437 -5.95 -14.45 -11.42
CA GLY A 437 -6.00 -14.76 -9.98
C GLY A 437 -4.78 -14.29 -9.18
N GLU A 438 -4.10 -13.20 -9.60
CA GLU A 438 -2.95 -12.66 -8.84
C GLU A 438 -3.32 -12.45 -7.36
N PRO A 439 -2.58 -13.03 -6.39
CA PRO A 439 -2.94 -12.99 -4.97
C PRO A 439 -3.06 -11.59 -4.37
N ARG A 440 -2.41 -10.58 -4.99
CA ARG A 440 -2.46 -9.19 -4.56
C ARG A 440 -2.90 -8.26 -5.69
N GLY A 441 -4.19 -8.28 -5.99
CA GLY A 441 -4.81 -7.41 -6.98
C GLY A 441 -5.53 -8.15 -8.10
N GLY A 442 -5.49 -9.49 -8.12
CA GLY A 442 -6.27 -10.32 -9.03
C GLY A 442 -7.69 -10.58 -8.55
N LEU A 443 -8.41 -11.40 -9.29
CA LEU A 443 -9.76 -11.89 -8.96
C LEU A 443 -9.65 -12.96 -7.88
N ARG A 444 -10.31 -12.75 -6.75
CA ARG A 444 -10.32 -13.69 -5.62
C ARG A 444 -11.13 -14.94 -5.95
N GLY A 445 -10.76 -16.09 -5.39
CA GLY A 445 -11.35 -17.39 -5.76
C GLY A 445 -10.66 -18.04 -6.97
N TYR A 446 -9.72 -17.34 -7.62
CA TYR A 446 -8.99 -17.79 -8.80
C TYR A 446 -7.47 -17.82 -8.61
N SER A 447 -6.97 -17.75 -7.39
CA SER A 447 -5.51 -17.68 -7.13
C SER A 447 -4.76 -18.92 -7.62
N GLN A 448 -5.44 -20.06 -7.71
CA GLN A 448 -4.90 -21.31 -8.25
C GLN A 448 -5.27 -21.55 -9.73
N ALA A 449 -6.09 -20.68 -10.32
CA ALA A 449 -6.46 -20.80 -11.72
C ALA A 449 -5.37 -20.22 -12.61
N VAL A 450 -4.81 -21.03 -13.49
CA VAL A 450 -3.79 -20.60 -14.44
C VAL A 450 -4.48 -19.92 -15.62
N GLN A 451 -4.63 -18.60 -15.55
CA GLN A 451 -5.24 -17.78 -16.60
C GLN A 451 -4.34 -16.58 -16.91
N PRO A 452 -3.21 -16.83 -17.60
CA PRO A 452 -2.23 -15.79 -17.93
C PRO A 452 -2.69 -14.93 -19.10
N GLY A 453 -2.19 -13.70 -19.17
CA GLY A 453 -2.43 -12.81 -20.30
C GLY A 453 -1.62 -11.53 -20.23
N GLY A 454 -1.78 -10.70 -21.24
CA GLY A 454 -1.10 -9.41 -21.35
C GLY A 454 -1.91 -8.25 -20.81
N GLN A 455 -3.23 -8.42 -20.63
CA GLN A 455 -4.12 -7.36 -20.17
C GLN A 455 -5.17 -7.95 -19.22
N ARG A 456 -5.52 -7.20 -18.17
CA ARG A 456 -6.46 -7.62 -17.13
C ARG A 456 -7.35 -6.47 -16.70
N ALA A 457 -8.65 -6.72 -16.59
CA ALA A 457 -9.61 -5.82 -15.93
C ALA A 457 -10.33 -6.55 -14.81
N ILE A 458 -10.55 -5.86 -13.69
CA ILE A 458 -11.26 -6.38 -12.53
C ILE A 458 -12.16 -5.30 -11.98
N THR A 459 -13.42 -5.64 -11.74
CA THR A 459 -14.40 -4.78 -11.05
C THR A 459 -14.76 -5.43 -9.72
N ARG A 460 -14.89 -4.62 -8.68
CA ARG A 460 -15.26 -5.07 -7.32
C ARG A 460 -16.35 -4.19 -6.75
N ILE A 461 -17.32 -4.84 -6.13
CA ILE A 461 -18.37 -4.20 -5.34
C ILE A 461 -18.24 -4.78 -3.93
N GLU A 462 -18.21 -3.90 -2.96
CA GLU A 462 -18.10 -4.26 -1.55
C GLU A 462 -19.11 -3.42 -0.74
N GLU A 463 -19.98 -4.09 -0.01
CA GLU A 463 -20.89 -3.46 0.95
C GLU A 463 -20.47 -3.85 2.36
N ARG A 464 -20.16 -2.84 3.18
CA ARG A 464 -19.66 -3.00 4.55
C ARG A 464 -20.68 -2.56 5.58
N TRP A 465 -20.81 -3.33 6.65
CA TRP A 465 -21.59 -2.99 7.84
C TRP A 465 -20.69 -2.99 9.07
N VAL A 466 -20.67 -1.88 9.79
CA VAL A 466 -20.03 -1.78 11.10
C VAL A 466 -21.00 -2.32 12.14
N LEU A 467 -20.66 -3.42 12.78
CA LEU A 467 -21.46 -4.06 13.82
C LEU A 467 -21.36 -3.31 15.15
N GLY A 468 -20.21 -2.68 15.38
CA GLY A 468 -19.96 -1.87 16.57
C GLY A 468 -18.65 -2.25 17.26
N ASN A 469 -18.47 -1.67 18.45
CA ASN A 469 -17.30 -1.92 19.27
C ASN A 469 -17.48 -3.19 20.10
N VAL A 470 -16.50 -4.08 20.05
CA VAL A 470 -16.48 -5.33 20.80
C VAL A 470 -15.73 -5.12 22.11
N ARG A 471 -16.48 -4.85 23.18
CA ARG A 471 -15.98 -4.72 24.57
C ARG A 471 -14.80 -3.76 24.73
N GLY A 472 -14.75 -2.68 23.96
CA GLY A 472 -13.67 -1.69 24.02
C GLY A 472 -12.36 -2.09 23.34
N ASN A 473 -12.26 -3.29 22.73
CA ASN A 473 -11.00 -3.81 22.21
C ASN A 473 -10.85 -3.71 20.70
N ALA A 474 -11.96 -3.81 19.98
CA ALA A 474 -11.97 -3.80 18.52
C ALA A 474 -13.27 -3.23 17.99
N ASP A 475 -13.22 -2.63 16.83
CA ASP A 475 -14.43 -2.41 16.05
C ASP A 475 -14.60 -3.59 15.10
N ALA A 476 -15.79 -4.17 15.08
CA ALA A 476 -16.13 -5.30 14.25
C ALA A 476 -17.06 -4.90 13.12
N GLY A 477 -16.96 -5.62 12.00
CA GLY A 477 -17.81 -5.44 10.85
C GLY A 477 -17.89 -6.69 9.99
N VAL A 478 -18.79 -6.63 9.03
CA VAL A 478 -18.94 -7.65 7.99
C VAL A 478 -19.00 -6.97 6.63
N ALA A 479 -18.66 -7.70 5.58
CA ALA A 479 -18.85 -7.20 4.22
C ALA A 479 -19.39 -8.31 3.32
N LEU A 480 -20.20 -7.90 2.33
CA LEU A 480 -20.53 -8.70 1.16
C LEU A 480 -19.68 -8.22 -0.01
N LEU A 481 -19.26 -9.17 -0.84
CA LEU A 481 -18.32 -8.97 -1.91
C LEU A 481 -18.84 -9.58 -3.21
N ALA A 482 -18.74 -8.82 -4.28
CA ALA A 482 -18.95 -9.32 -5.64
C ALA A 482 -17.82 -8.82 -6.53
N GLU A 483 -17.22 -9.72 -7.30
CA GLU A 483 -16.12 -9.40 -8.20
C GLU A 483 -16.37 -9.97 -9.58
N ALA A 484 -15.94 -9.22 -10.60
CA ALA A 484 -15.90 -9.68 -11.98
C ALA A 484 -14.52 -9.37 -12.57
N GLY A 485 -13.98 -10.29 -13.35
CA GLY A 485 -12.67 -10.10 -13.96
C GLY A 485 -12.58 -10.75 -15.33
N ARG A 486 -11.75 -10.16 -16.20
CA ARG A 486 -11.43 -10.67 -17.52
C ARG A 486 -9.95 -10.54 -17.82
N MET A 487 -9.44 -11.54 -18.53
CA MET A 487 -8.09 -11.55 -19.08
C MET A 487 -8.16 -11.55 -20.59
N TRP A 488 -7.24 -10.81 -21.25
CA TRP A 488 -6.99 -10.90 -22.68
C TRP A 488 -5.57 -11.41 -22.91
N ALA A 489 -5.42 -12.29 -23.88
CA ALA A 489 -4.13 -12.90 -24.22
C ALA A 489 -3.03 -11.86 -24.43
N GLY A 490 -3.34 -10.80 -25.18
CA GLY A 490 -2.32 -9.81 -25.55
C GLY A 490 -1.19 -10.44 -26.37
N ASP A 491 -0.01 -9.82 -26.34
CA ASP A 491 1.19 -10.28 -27.01
C ASP A 491 2.16 -11.03 -26.08
N VAL A 492 1.67 -11.66 -25.02
CA VAL A 492 2.49 -12.42 -24.07
C VAL A 492 2.51 -13.91 -24.38
N PRO A 493 3.60 -14.62 -24.07
CA PRO A 493 3.65 -16.07 -24.21
C PRO A 493 2.56 -16.75 -23.39
N PHE A 494 1.95 -17.80 -23.96
CA PHE A 494 0.91 -18.61 -23.30
C PHE A 494 -0.33 -17.82 -22.86
N GLY A 495 -0.51 -16.61 -23.36
CA GLY A 495 -1.65 -15.78 -23.03
C GLY A 495 -2.97 -16.39 -23.46
N VAL A 496 -3.98 -16.27 -22.61
CA VAL A 496 -5.36 -16.74 -22.87
C VAL A 496 -6.34 -15.59 -22.75
N THR A 497 -7.34 -15.56 -23.63
CA THR A 497 -8.49 -14.67 -23.48
C THR A 497 -9.61 -15.44 -22.78
N THR A 498 -10.03 -14.94 -21.61
CA THR A 498 -11.08 -15.58 -20.84
C THR A 498 -12.44 -14.93 -21.10
N PRO A 499 -13.55 -15.63 -20.90
CA PRO A 499 -14.82 -14.97 -20.64
C PRO A 499 -14.72 -14.14 -19.36
N VAL A 500 -15.73 -13.31 -19.08
CA VAL A 500 -15.81 -12.64 -17.78
C VAL A 500 -16.01 -13.72 -16.70
N ARG A 501 -15.19 -13.66 -15.67
CA ARG A 501 -15.24 -14.57 -14.51
C ARG A 501 -15.81 -13.82 -13.33
N TYR A 502 -16.58 -14.52 -12.50
CA TYR A 502 -17.27 -13.93 -11.37
C TYR A 502 -16.91 -14.64 -10.08
N ALA A 503 -16.85 -13.89 -8.99
CA ALA A 503 -16.74 -14.41 -7.64
C ALA A 503 -17.64 -13.61 -6.69
N VAL A 504 -18.18 -14.29 -5.69
CA VAL A 504 -18.92 -13.68 -4.59
C VAL A 504 -18.35 -14.14 -3.26
N GLY A 505 -18.57 -13.37 -2.22
CA GLY A 505 -18.05 -13.76 -0.92
C GLY A 505 -18.48 -12.86 0.21
N THR A 506 -17.97 -13.21 1.38
CA THR A 506 -18.18 -12.46 2.61
C THR A 506 -16.86 -12.20 3.30
N SER A 507 -16.81 -11.16 4.12
CA SER A 507 -15.65 -10.84 4.96
C SER A 507 -16.07 -10.59 6.39
N LEU A 508 -15.29 -11.12 7.33
CA LEU A 508 -15.25 -10.61 8.69
C LEU A 508 -14.19 -9.53 8.78
N LEU A 509 -14.56 -8.41 9.35
CA LEU A 509 -13.72 -7.21 9.44
C LEU A 509 -13.47 -6.87 10.89
N ALA A 510 -12.23 -6.48 11.20
CA ALA A 510 -11.90 -5.98 12.53
C ALA A 510 -10.87 -4.84 12.42
N ALA A 511 -11.05 -3.80 13.22
CA ALA A 511 -10.08 -2.74 13.45
C ALA A 511 -9.59 -2.82 14.89
N LEU A 512 -8.30 -3.01 15.10
CA LEU A 512 -7.64 -3.15 16.39
C LEU A 512 -6.44 -2.19 16.45
N PRO A 513 -6.40 -1.27 17.41
CA PRO A 513 -7.45 -0.92 18.39
C PRO A 513 -8.69 -0.31 17.73
N PRO A 514 -9.76 0.01 18.48
CA PRO A 514 -10.89 0.74 17.93
C PRO A 514 -10.45 2.05 17.26
N GLY A 515 -11.02 2.35 16.08
CA GLY A 515 -10.60 3.50 15.28
C GLY A 515 -9.28 3.32 14.52
N SER A 516 -8.67 2.12 14.55
CA SER A 516 -7.49 1.80 13.76
C SER A 516 -7.76 1.94 12.26
N LYS A 517 -6.76 2.39 11.53
CA LYS A 517 -6.78 2.45 10.06
C LYS A 517 -6.39 1.12 9.44
N ARG A 518 -5.76 0.24 10.21
CA ARG A 518 -5.42 -1.11 9.79
C ARG A 518 -6.66 -1.99 9.90
N LEU A 519 -7.08 -2.50 8.75
CA LEU A 519 -8.22 -3.40 8.65
C LEU A 519 -7.74 -4.84 8.59
N TRP A 520 -8.15 -5.63 9.56
CA TRP A 520 -8.01 -7.08 9.54
C TRP A 520 -9.22 -7.66 8.82
N ARG A 521 -8.96 -8.50 7.83
CA ARG A 521 -10.00 -9.11 6.99
C ARG A 521 -9.82 -10.61 6.94
N LEU A 522 -10.90 -11.33 7.18
CA LEU A 522 -11.02 -12.76 6.89
C LEU A 522 -12.02 -12.89 5.74
N ASP A 523 -11.52 -13.04 4.54
CA ASP A 523 -12.31 -13.12 3.32
C ASP A 523 -12.60 -14.59 2.96
N LEU A 524 -13.87 -14.94 2.76
CA LEU A 524 -14.33 -16.20 2.19
C LEU A 524 -14.90 -15.91 0.80
N MET A 525 -14.22 -16.37 -0.25
CA MET A 525 -14.57 -16.08 -1.63
C MET A 525 -14.89 -17.35 -2.41
N MET A 526 -16.02 -17.34 -3.10
CA MET A 526 -16.52 -18.45 -3.93
C MET A 526 -16.55 -18.02 -5.40
N PRO A 527 -15.78 -18.67 -6.30
CA PRO A 527 -15.92 -18.47 -7.74
C PRO A 527 -17.26 -19.03 -8.21
N LEU A 528 -17.92 -18.32 -9.12
CA LEU A 528 -19.19 -18.77 -9.70
C LEU A 528 -18.99 -19.66 -10.94
N ASP A 529 -17.78 -19.66 -11.50
CA ASP A 529 -17.43 -20.43 -12.68
C ASP A 529 -16.64 -21.71 -12.32
N ARG A 530 -16.80 -22.75 -13.11
CA ARG A 530 -16.03 -23.99 -12.99
C ARG A 530 -14.69 -23.94 -13.76
N ALA A 531 -13.98 -22.81 -13.71
CA ALA A 531 -12.66 -22.74 -14.31
C ALA A 531 -11.68 -23.69 -13.58
N SER A 532 -10.78 -24.33 -14.33
CA SER A 532 -9.74 -25.17 -13.74
C SER A 532 -8.93 -24.36 -12.72
N GLY A 533 -8.85 -24.82 -11.48
CA GLY A 533 -8.17 -24.14 -10.37
C GLY A 533 -8.99 -23.08 -9.64
N ALA A 534 -10.22 -22.74 -10.10
CA ALA A 534 -11.13 -21.88 -9.36
C ALA A 534 -11.71 -22.64 -8.14
N ARG A 535 -11.63 -22.04 -6.95
CA ARG A 535 -12.00 -22.70 -5.68
C ARG A 535 -12.47 -21.72 -4.64
N LEU A 536 -13.18 -22.26 -3.66
CA LEU A 536 -13.44 -21.55 -2.41
C LEU A 536 -12.10 -21.18 -1.76
N GLU A 537 -11.91 -19.90 -1.49
CA GLU A 537 -10.69 -19.36 -0.87
C GLU A 537 -11.02 -18.69 0.46
N LEU A 538 -10.26 -19.07 1.49
CA LEU A 538 -10.23 -18.38 2.77
C LEU A 538 -8.91 -17.64 2.90
N GLN A 539 -8.95 -16.31 3.09
CA GLN A 539 -7.75 -15.48 3.20
C GLN A 539 -7.84 -14.56 4.40
N LEU A 540 -6.85 -14.65 5.30
CA LEU A 540 -6.63 -13.66 6.34
C LEU A 540 -5.64 -12.62 5.85
N ARG A 541 -6.01 -11.34 5.89
CA ARG A 541 -5.16 -10.23 5.46
C ARG A 541 -5.25 -9.06 6.43
N THR A 542 -4.15 -8.35 6.54
CA THR A 542 -4.13 -7.01 7.11
C THR A 542 -3.97 -6.00 5.99
N GLU A 543 -4.87 -5.04 5.91
CA GLU A 543 -4.82 -3.95 4.93
C GLU A 543 -4.51 -2.64 5.65
N ASP A 544 -3.37 -2.05 5.31
CA ASP A 544 -3.00 -0.71 5.72
C ASP A 544 -2.90 0.16 4.47
N ARG A 545 -3.88 1.06 4.30
CA ARG A 545 -3.97 1.99 3.16
C ARG A 545 -3.85 3.45 3.59
N THR A 546 -3.19 3.69 4.70
CA THR A 546 -3.12 5.03 5.31
C THR A 546 -2.52 6.10 4.42
N ARG A 547 -1.70 5.73 3.42
CA ARG A 547 -0.92 6.66 2.62
C ARG A 547 -1.21 6.63 1.12
N MET A 548 -1.88 5.60 0.62
CA MET A 548 -2.02 5.39 -0.83
C MET A 548 -3.46 5.03 -1.18
N PHE A 549 -4.03 5.75 -2.12
CA PHE A 549 -5.33 5.40 -2.71
C PHE A 549 -5.31 4.00 -3.32
N TRP A 550 -4.18 3.60 -3.95
CA TRP A 550 -4.04 2.32 -4.60
C TRP A 550 -2.61 1.80 -4.56
N ARG A 551 -2.49 0.50 -4.45
CA ARG A 551 -1.24 -0.22 -4.65
C ARG A 551 -1.37 -1.07 -5.89
N GLU A 552 -0.50 -0.83 -6.84
CA GLU A 552 -0.43 -1.61 -8.07
C GLU A 552 -0.22 -3.10 -7.77
N PRO A 553 -0.86 -4.03 -8.52
CA PRO A 553 -0.64 -5.47 -8.38
C PRO A 553 0.83 -5.87 -8.54
N ARG A 554 1.25 -6.94 -7.86
CA ARG A 554 2.67 -7.35 -7.83
C ARG A 554 3.21 -7.76 -9.19
N ASP A 555 2.41 -8.43 -10.00
CA ASP A 555 2.80 -8.86 -11.36
C ASP A 555 3.10 -7.63 -12.24
N VAL A 556 2.32 -6.57 -12.13
CA VAL A 556 2.58 -5.30 -12.81
C VAL A 556 3.82 -4.61 -12.23
N GLN A 557 3.94 -4.50 -10.90
CA GLN A 557 5.10 -3.87 -10.26
C GLN A 557 6.43 -4.52 -10.64
N ARG A 558 6.45 -5.85 -10.80
CA ARG A 558 7.66 -6.60 -11.20
C ARG A 558 8.13 -6.27 -12.60
N SER A 559 7.23 -5.82 -13.45
CA SER A 559 7.49 -5.54 -14.86
C SER A 559 7.81 -4.08 -15.14
N ARG A 560 7.51 -3.19 -14.18
CA ARG A 560 7.89 -1.78 -14.30
C ARG A 560 9.39 -1.60 -14.34
N ALA A 561 9.81 -0.52 -15.00
CA ALA A 561 11.17 -0.05 -14.90
C ALA A 561 11.55 0.09 -13.43
N LEU A 562 12.67 -0.50 -13.05
CA LEU A 562 13.11 -0.56 -11.66
C LEU A 562 13.59 0.80 -11.14
N SER A 563 14.11 1.62 -12.05
CA SER A 563 14.67 2.93 -11.76
C SER A 563 13.69 4.06 -12.10
N LEU A 564 12.48 4.04 -11.53
CA LEU A 564 11.53 5.14 -11.71
C LEU A 564 11.48 6.02 -10.48
N PRO A 565 12.07 7.22 -10.53
CA PRO A 565 11.95 8.19 -9.46
C PRO A 565 10.54 8.78 -9.31
N GLN A 566 9.55 8.33 -10.10
CA GLN A 566 8.15 8.73 -9.98
C GLN A 566 7.57 8.57 -8.58
N ARG A 567 8.10 7.63 -7.77
CA ARG A 567 7.70 7.51 -6.37
C ARG A 567 8.00 8.76 -5.55
N ILE A 568 8.85 9.65 -6.03
CA ILE A 568 9.04 10.97 -5.42
C ILE A 568 7.77 11.82 -5.53
N PHE A 569 6.96 11.63 -6.56
CA PHE A 569 5.67 12.29 -6.70
C PHE A 569 4.55 11.61 -5.90
N GLN A 570 4.75 10.37 -5.48
CA GLN A 570 3.77 9.66 -4.66
C GLN A 570 3.82 10.18 -3.23
N TRP A 571 2.73 10.70 -2.83
CA TRP A 571 2.53 11.49 -1.64
C TRP A 571 1.63 10.80 -0.65
N PRO A 572 1.88 10.94 0.65
CA PRO A 572 0.83 10.62 1.61
C PRO A 572 -0.29 11.63 1.56
#